data_3ace3a6be79e4e19fcceaec1dfb8da45
#
_entry.id   3ace3a6be79e4e19fcceaec1dfb8da45
#
_cell.length_a   1.000
_cell.length_b   1.000
_cell.length_c   1.000
_cell.angle_alpha   90.00
_cell.angle_beta   90.00
_cell.angle_gamma   90.00
#
_symmetry.space_group_name_H-M   'P 1'
#
loop_
_entity.id
_entity.type
_entity.pdbx_description
1 polymer ?
#
loop_
_entity_poly.entity_id
_entity_poly.type
_entity_poly.pdbx_seq_one_letter_code
_entity_poly.pdbx_strand_id
1 'polypeptide(L)'
;MDAYQFDLPFVADGSDALASPDFVIEMGKNGGLGVFNAEGLWSRWENAEEKIAEVRKAALESGDVVTPVTLLQELSREPIKKELLTAAVKKIHDSGVVTAVRVSPQHARELGPLLVEAGIDILFVQGTMVSAQYVWEGEELLSLIHI
;
A
#
# COMPACT_ATOMS: atom_id res chain seq x y z
N MET A 1 -6.43 17.04 18.61
CA MET A 1 -6.81 17.87 17.45
C MET A 1 -7.16 16.89 16.33
N ASP A 2 -8.44 16.78 16.02
CA ASP A 2 -8.95 15.76 15.11
C ASP A 2 -8.89 16.32 13.69
N ALA A 3 -7.86 15.96 12.95
CA ALA A 3 -7.65 16.44 11.57
C ALA A 3 -8.65 15.82 10.59
N TYR A 4 -9.07 14.57 10.86
CA TYR A 4 -10.01 13.81 10.03
C TYR A 4 -11.09 13.18 10.89
N GLN A 5 -12.29 13.07 10.35
CA GLN A 5 -13.45 12.45 10.98
C GLN A 5 -13.97 11.33 10.09
N PHE A 6 -14.27 10.18 10.71
CA PHE A 6 -14.78 8.99 10.02
C PHE A 6 -16.09 8.56 10.67
N ASP A 7 -17.05 8.16 9.85
CA ASP A 7 -18.35 7.68 10.33
C ASP A 7 -18.28 6.25 10.88
N LEU A 8 -17.34 5.47 10.35
CA LEU A 8 -17.10 4.08 10.75
C LEU A 8 -15.67 3.89 11.26
N PRO A 9 -15.47 3.20 12.39
CA PRO A 9 -14.15 2.94 12.97
C PRO A 9 -13.44 1.77 12.28
N PHE A 10 -13.48 1.72 10.95
CA PHE A 10 -12.84 0.68 10.16
C PHE A 10 -11.73 1.25 9.28
N VAL A 11 -10.59 0.57 9.33
CA VAL A 11 -9.45 0.82 8.46
C VAL A 11 -9.19 -0.43 7.64
N ALA A 12 -9.26 -0.32 6.31
CA ALA A 12 -8.86 -1.39 5.41
C ALA A 12 -7.36 -1.32 5.16
N ASP A 13 -6.63 -2.39 5.52
CA ASP A 13 -5.19 -2.48 5.33
C ASP A 13 -4.80 -2.44 3.84
N GLY A 14 -3.63 -1.89 3.56
CA GLY A 14 -3.07 -1.73 2.23
C GLY A 14 -2.56 -3.03 1.61
N SER A 15 -3.39 -4.07 1.55
CA SER A 15 -3.06 -5.30 0.84
C SER A 15 -3.48 -5.21 -0.63
N ASP A 16 -2.63 -5.70 -1.54
CA ASP A 16 -2.88 -5.60 -2.98
C ASP A 16 -4.14 -6.35 -3.44
N ALA A 17 -4.49 -7.43 -2.76
CA ALA A 17 -5.67 -8.22 -3.08
C ALA A 17 -6.98 -7.51 -2.73
N LEU A 18 -6.96 -6.57 -1.79
CA LEU A 18 -8.13 -5.87 -1.28
C LEU A 18 -8.13 -4.39 -1.67
N ALA A 19 -7.01 -3.70 -1.42
CA ALA A 19 -6.95 -2.24 -1.49
C ALA A 19 -6.57 -1.74 -2.89
N SER A 20 -7.40 -2.07 -3.90
CA SER A 20 -7.35 -1.36 -5.18
C SER A 20 -7.71 0.13 -5.00
N PRO A 21 -7.30 1.02 -5.90
CA PRO A 21 -7.73 2.42 -5.83
C PRO A 21 -9.26 2.59 -5.73
N ASP A 22 -10.02 1.78 -6.48
CA ASP A 22 -11.49 1.82 -6.45
C ASP A 22 -12.06 1.34 -5.12
N PHE A 23 -11.49 0.29 -4.53
CA PHE A 23 -11.89 -0.16 -3.20
C PHE A 23 -11.62 0.90 -2.12
N VAL A 24 -10.45 1.55 -2.18
CA VAL A 24 -10.09 2.64 -1.24
C VAL A 24 -11.11 3.77 -1.32
N ILE A 25 -11.51 4.15 -2.55
CA ILE A 25 -12.53 5.16 -2.80
C ILE A 25 -13.88 4.73 -2.20
N GLU A 26 -14.33 3.51 -2.47
CA GLU A 26 -15.61 3.01 -1.95
C GLU A 26 -15.59 2.90 -0.42
N MET A 27 -14.47 2.48 0.17
CA MET A 27 -14.31 2.44 1.62
C MET A 27 -14.46 3.83 2.25
N GLY A 28 -13.83 4.85 1.64
CA GLY A 28 -13.96 6.25 2.08
C GLY A 28 -15.36 6.79 1.93
N LYS A 29 -16.04 6.55 0.81
CA LYS A 29 -17.44 6.96 0.59
C LYS A 29 -18.43 6.33 1.59
N ASN A 30 -18.10 5.16 2.10
CA ASN A 30 -18.89 4.49 3.13
C ASN A 30 -18.50 4.87 4.56
N GLY A 31 -17.67 5.91 4.73
CA GLY A 31 -17.34 6.49 6.04
C GLY A 31 -16.20 5.81 6.79
N GLY A 32 -15.52 4.85 6.18
CA GLY A 32 -14.31 4.23 6.71
C GLY A 32 -13.03 4.81 6.08
N LEU A 33 -11.88 4.19 6.36
CA LEU A 33 -10.59 4.55 5.79
C LEU A 33 -10.01 3.39 4.99
N GLY A 34 -9.81 3.57 3.69
CA GLY A 34 -9.02 2.66 2.86
C GLY A 34 -7.56 3.12 2.81
N VAL A 35 -6.62 2.19 2.95
CA VAL A 35 -5.18 2.49 2.84
C VAL A 35 -4.62 1.87 1.58
N PHE A 36 -4.06 2.68 0.69
CA PHE A 36 -3.44 2.22 -0.54
C PHE A 36 -1.98 1.82 -0.31
N ASN A 37 -1.53 0.72 -0.93
CA ASN A 37 -0.13 0.28 -0.84
C ASN A 37 0.71 0.90 -1.97
N ALA A 38 1.59 1.85 -1.62
CA ALA A 38 2.48 2.48 -2.59
C ALA A 38 3.50 1.53 -3.24
N GLU A 39 3.78 0.40 -2.61
CA GLU A 39 4.81 -0.56 -3.05
C GLU A 39 4.21 -1.83 -3.66
N GLY A 40 2.89 -1.88 -3.77
CA GLY A 40 2.15 -3.03 -4.26
C GLY A 40 2.14 -3.18 -5.77
N LEU A 41 1.39 -4.17 -6.23
CA LEU A 41 1.27 -4.49 -7.67
C LEU A 41 0.62 -3.35 -8.46
N TRP A 42 -0.30 -2.60 -7.85
CA TRP A 42 -0.96 -1.44 -8.44
C TRP A 42 -0.02 -0.30 -8.83
N SER A 43 1.16 -0.23 -8.19
CA SER A 43 2.20 0.74 -8.50
C SER A 43 3.29 0.20 -9.43
N ARG A 44 3.19 -1.06 -9.85
CA ARG A 44 4.20 -1.77 -10.66
C ARG A 44 3.66 -2.18 -12.03
N TRP A 45 2.38 -2.55 -12.10
CA TRP A 45 1.77 -3.14 -13.27
C TRP A 45 0.53 -2.35 -13.70
N GLU A 46 0.45 -1.98 -14.98
CA GLU A 46 -0.74 -1.34 -15.55
C GLU A 46 -1.97 -2.27 -15.46
N ASN A 47 -1.73 -3.58 -15.64
CA ASN A 47 -2.73 -4.63 -15.53
C ASN A 47 -2.69 -5.35 -14.17
N ALA A 48 -2.52 -4.59 -13.08
CA ALA A 48 -2.39 -5.15 -11.72
C ALA A 48 -3.54 -6.09 -11.34
N GLU A 49 -4.78 -5.78 -11.76
CA GLU A 49 -5.95 -6.63 -11.49
C GLU A 49 -5.79 -8.04 -12.09
N GLU A 50 -5.30 -8.12 -13.34
CA GLU A 50 -5.03 -9.41 -14.00
C GLU A 50 -3.92 -10.17 -13.26
N LYS A 51 -2.86 -9.47 -12.83
CA LYS A 51 -1.77 -10.08 -12.06
C LYS A 51 -2.23 -10.61 -10.70
N ILE A 52 -3.11 -9.90 -10.02
CA ILE A 52 -3.73 -10.34 -8.77
C ILE A 52 -4.62 -11.58 -9.04
N ALA A 53 -5.36 -11.57 -10.14
CA ALA A 53 -6.17 -12.72 -10.54
C ALA A 53 -5.33 -13.96 -10.86
N GLU A 54 -4.14 -13.80 -11.49
CA GLU A 54 -3.18 -14.88 -11.72
C GLU A 54 -2.71 -15.51 -10.39
N VAL A 55 -2.33 -14.67 -9.41
CA VAL A 55 -1.91 -15.14 -8.08
C VAL A 55 -3.05 -15.86 -7.36
N ARG A 56 -4.26 -15.28 -7.41
CA ARG A 56 -5.46 -15.89 -6.82
C ARG A 56 -5.76 -17.25 -7.45
N LYS A 57 -5.67 -17.36 -8.77
CA LYS A 57 -5.86 -18.63 -9.50
C LYS A 57 -4.82 -19.65 -9.06
N ALA A 58 -3.55 -19.29 -9.01
CA ALA A 58 -2.48 -20.15 -8.52
C ALA A 58 -2.75 -20.64 -7.09
N ALA A 59 -3.24 -19.77 -6.19
CA ALA A 59 -3.59 -20.13 -4.82
C ALA A 59 -4.75 -21.13 -4.72
N LEU A 60 -5.72 -21.07 -5.63
CA LEU A 60 -6.86 -21.98 -5.65
C LEU A 60 -6.54 -23.34 -6.31
N GLU A 61 -5.66 -23.36 -7.29
CA GLU A 61 -5.39 -24.54 -8.12
C GLU A 61 -4.17 -25.36 -7.65
N SER A 62 -3.15 -24.74 -7.07
CA SER A 62 -1.91 -25.43 -6.66
C SER A 62 -2.08 -26.38 -5.47
N GLY A 63 -3.03 -26.09 -4.58
CA GLY A 63 -3.20 -26.84 -3.33
C GLY A 63 -2.05 -26.66 -2.32
N ASP A 64 -1.13 -25.73 -2.58
CA ASP A 64 0.00 -25.37 -1.72
C ASP A 64 0.09 -23.85 -1.53
N VAL A 65 0.90 -23.39 -0.58
CA VAL A 65 1.15 -21.96 -0.33
C VAL A 65 2.42 -21.44 -1.02
N VAL A 66 3.27 -22.33 -1.51
CA VAL A 66 4.57 -21.95 -2.08
C VAL A 66 4.40 -21.35 -3.48
N THR A 67 3.59 -22.00 -4.32
CA THR A 67 3.34 -21.58 -5.70
C THR A 67 2.82 -20.15 -5.81
N PRO A 68 1.72 -19.75 -5.13
CA PRO A 68 1.22 -18.37 -5.22
C PRO A 68 2.18 -17.36 -4.58
N VAL A 69 2.90 -17.73 -3.52
CA VAL A 69 3.90 -16.85 -2.88
C VAL A 69 5.07 -16.61 -3.82
N THR A 70 5.58 -17.64 -4.49
CA THR A 70 6.66 -17.51 -5.47
C THR A 70 6.25 -16.60 -6.63
N LEU A 71 5.06 -16.80 -7.18
CA LEU A 71 4.52 -15.93 -8.23
C LEU A 71 4.40 -14.48 -7.78
N LEU A 72 3.87 -14.24 -6.56
CA LEU A 72 3.77 -12.90 -6.01
C LEU A 72 5.14 -12.25 -5.82
N GLN A 73 6.15 -13.01 -5.36
CA GLN A 73 7.53 -12.52 -5.24
C GLN A 73 8.13 -12.17 -6.60
N GLU A 74 7.87 -12.95 -7.65
CA GLU A 74 8.32 -12.64 -9.00
C GLU A 74 7.67 -11.36 -9.54
N LEU A 75 6.36 -11.21 -9.38
CA LEU A 75 5.64 -10.00 -9.77
C LEU A 75 6.12 -8.76 -9.02
N SER A 76 6.52 -8.92 -7.75
CA SER A 76 7.02 -7.84 -6.91
C SER A 76 8.47 -7.41 -7.22
N ARG A 77 9.18 -8.12 -8.10
CA ARG A 77 10.52 -7.71 -8.59
C ARG A 77 10.46 -6.58 -9.61
N GLU A 78 9.32 -6.39 -10.27
CA GLU A 78 9.12 -5.22 -11.13
C GLU A 78 9.30 -3.93 -10.32
N PRO A 79 10.07 -2.95 -10.78
CA PRO A 79 10.26 -1.70 -10.05
C PRO A 79 8.95 -0.91 -9.92
N ILE A 80 8.87 -0.10 -8.86
CA ILE A 80 7.75 0.83 -8.66
C ILE A 80 7.80 1.88 -9.77
N LYS A 81 6.70 2.02 -10.53
CA LYS A 81 6.54 3.03 -11.56
C LYS A 81 5.88 4.26 -10.95
N LYS A 82 6.65 5.35 -10.85
CA LYS A 82 6.19 6.59 -10.22
C LYS A 82 4.93 7.14 -10.87
N GLU A 83 4.79 6.95 -12.17
CA GLU A 83 3.63 7.38 -12.96
C GLU A 83 2.35 6.64 -12.54
N LEU A 84 2.43 5.31 -12.37
CA LEU A 84 1.30 4.49 -11.93
C LEU A 84 0.93 4.82 -10.49
N LEU A 85 1.93 4.93 -9.60
CA LEU A 85 1.73 5.32 -8.22
C LEU A 85 1.02 6.68 -8.13
N THR A 86 1.54 7.69 -8.83
CA THR A 86 0.97 9.04 -8.83
C THR A 86 -0.44 9.04 -9.39
N ALA A 87 -0.70 8.30 -10.48
CA ALA A 87 -2.02 8.20 -11.09
C ALA A 87 -3.04 7.56 -10.13
N ALA A 88 -2.64 6.48 -9.44
CA ALA A 88 -3.50 5.80 -8.46
C ALA A 88 -3.84 6.71 -7.28
N VAL A 89 -2.83 7.39 -6.71
CA VAL A 89 -3.02 8.34 -5.59
C VAL A 89 -3.90 9.51 -5.99
N LYS A 90 -3.65 10.12 -7.15
CA LYS A 90 -4.49 11.20 -7.67
C LYS A 90 -5.94 10.76 -7.91
N LYS A 91 -6.17 9.56 -8.44
CA LYS A 91 -7.52 9.01 -8.61
C LYS A 91 -8.27 8.95 -7.28
N ILE A 92 -7.59 8.52 -6.21
CA ILE A 92 -8.19 8.48 -4.86
C ILE A 92 -8.46 9.89 -4.36
N HIS A 93 -7.47 10.79 -4.42
CA HIS A 93 -7.58 12.17 -3.98
C HIS A 93 -8.71 12.93 -4.69
N ASP A 94 -8.79 12.82 -6.01
CA ASP A 94 -9.78 13.51 -6.83
C ASP A 94 -11.22 13.02 -6.58
N SER A 95 -11.37 11.85 -5.94
CA SER A 95 -12.67 11.34 -5.51
C SER A 95 -13.24 12.04 -4.26
N GLY A 96 -12.41 12.84 -3.58
CA GLY A 96 -12.79 13.60 -2.39
C GLY A 96 -12.80 12.81 -1.08
N VAL A 97 -12.32 11.57 -1.08
CA VAL A 97 -12.15 10.78 0.16
C VAL A 97 -10.77 11.06 0.79
N VAL A 98 -10.61 10.76 2.08
CA VAL A 98 -9.31 10.85 2.75
C VAL A 98 -8.33 9.88 2.08
N THR A 99 -7.25 10.44 1.54
CA THR A 99 -6.24 9.71 0.77
C THR A 99 -5.14 9.21 1.69
N ALA A 100 -5.23 7.95 2.09
CA ALA A 100 -4.26 7.29 2.95
C ALA A 100 -3.39 6.31 2.15
N VAL A 101 -2.07 6.41 2.33
CA VAL A 101 -1.10 5.59 1.61
C VAL A 101 -0.12 4.96 2.58
N ARG A 102 0.19 3.68 2.38
CA ARG A 102 1.19 2.94 3.13
C ARG A 102 2.49 2.83 2.35
N VAL A 103 3.61 3.02 3.03
CA VAL A 103 4.97 2.77 2.53
C VAL A 103 5.78 2.02 3.60
N SER A 104 6.84 1.31 3.18
CA SER A 104 7.83 0.79 4.10
C SER A 104 8.79 1.90 4.58
N PRO A 105 9.46 1.73 5.74
CA PRO A 105 10.49 2.68 6.19
C PRO A 105 11.61 2.87 5.17
N GLN A 106 11.93 1.83 4.39
CA GLN A 106 12.99 1.85 3.38
C GLN A 106 12.67 2.81 2.22
N HIS A 107 11.42 2.86 1.80
CA HIS A 107 10.99 3.70 0.68
C HIS A 107 10.36 5.03 1.11
N ALA A 108 10.11 5.23 2.41
CA ALA A 108 9.43 6.43 2.91
C ALA A 108 10.15 7.74 2.53
N ARG A 109 11.49 7.74 2.56
CA ARG A 109 12.29 8.92 2.18
C ARG A 109 12.24 9.20 0.67
N GLU A 110 12.22 8.17 -0.15
CA GLU A 110 12.17 8.31 -1.61
C GLU A 110 10.77 8.66 -2.11
N LEU A 111 9.76 7.92 -1.66
CA LEU A 111 8.40 8.05 -2.17
C LEU A 111 7.61 9.17 -1.46
N GLY A 112 7.96 9.52 -0.23
CA GLY A 112 7.23 10.52 0.57
C GLY A 112 7.00 11.84 -0.15
N PRO A 113 8.02 12.51 -0.69
CA PRO A 113 7.85 13.76 -1.42
C PRO A 113 6.89 13.63 -2.62
N LEU A 114 6.99 12.54 -3.38
CA LEU A 114 6.13 12.24 -4.52
C LEU A 114 4.66 12.05 -4.09
N LEU A 115 4.45 11.35 -2.98
CA LEU A 115 3.11 11.10 -2.45
C LEU A 115 2.45 12.39 -1.93
N VAL A 116 3.23 13.25 -1.25
CA VAL A 116 2.75 14.58 -0.82
C VAL A 116 2.36 15.44 -2.01
N GLU A 117 3.17 15.46 -3.09
CA GLU A 117 2.86 16.17 -4.33
C GLU A 117 1.61 15.59 -5.01
N ALA A 118 1.39 14.28 -4.91
CA ALA A 118 0.21 13.62 -5.44
C ALA A 118 -1.07 13.88 -4.63
N GLY A 119 -0.98 14.47 -3.43
CA GLY A 119 -2.11 14.93 -2.62
C GLY A 119 -2.56 13.91 -1.56
N ILE A 120 -1.63 13.20 -0.92
CA ILE A 120 -1.99 12.35 0.23
C ILE A 120 -2.34 13.16 1.46
N ASP A 121 -3.29 12.67 2.24
CA ASP A 121 -3.67 13.22 3.54
C ASP A 121 -2.95 12.51 4.70
N ILE A 122 -2.79 11.19 4.59
CA ILE A 122 -2.20 10.34 5.64
C ILE A 122 -1.13 9.43 5.05
N LEU A 123 0.06 9.47 5.62
CA LEU A 123 1.14 8.54 5.31
C LEU A 123 1.31 7.52 6.43
N PHE A 124 1.07 6.25 6.14
CA PHE A 124 1.39 5.13 7.03
C PHE A 124 2.80 4.64 6.72
N VAL A 125 3.73 4.82 7.63
CA VAL A 125 5.05 4.19 7.56
C VAL A 125 4.99 2.88 8.34
N GLN A 126 4.88 1.77 7.63
CA GLN A 126 4.69 0.45 8.24
C GLN A 126 5.81 -0.50 7.82
N GLY A 127 6.61 -0.93 8.80
CA GLY A 127 7.60 -2.00 8.66
C GLY A 127 7.11 -3.31 9.26
N THR A 128 7.69 -4.42 8.82
CA THR A 128 7.61 -5.67 9.56
C THR A 128 8.32 -5.49 10.90
N MET A 129 7.69 -5.92 12.00
CA MET A 129 8.38 -5.96 13.28
C MET A 129 9.57 -6.92 13.15
N VAL A 130 10.76 -6.35 13.16
CA VAL A 130 11.99 -7.10 13.14
C VAL A 130 12.27 -7.52 14.57
N SER A 131 12.58 -8.79 14.78
CA SER A 131 12.96 -9.26 16.12
C SER A 131 14.23 -8.53 16.60
N ALA A 132 14.44 -8.45 17.90
CA ALA A 132 15.61 -7.80 18.52
C ALA A 132 16.97 -8.38 18.07
N GLN A 133 16.98 -9.43 17.23
CA GLN A 133 18.15 -10.04 16.62
C GLN A 133 18.58 -9.41 15.29
N TYR A 134 17.78 -8.52 14.72
CA TYR A 134 18.14 -7.86 13.46
C TYR A 134 18.96 -6.62 13.76
N VAL A 135 20.25 -6.72 13.58
CA VAL A 135 21.16 -5.56 13.66
C VAL A 135 21.17 -4.91 12.28
N TRP A 136 20.61 -3.71 12.19
CA TRP A 136 20.71 -2.88 10.99
C TRP A 136 22.04 -2.13 11.03
N GLU A 137 22.91 -2.36 10.05
CA GLU A 137 24.13 -1.58 9.82
C GLU A 137 23.81 -0.39 8.91
N GLY A 138 23.09 0.60 9.39
CA GLY A 138 22.73 1.80 8.62
C GLY A 138 22.10 2.87 9.50
N GLU A 139 21.99 4.08 8.95
CA GLU A 139 21.49 5.27 9.66
C GLU A 139 20.16 5.04 10.38
N GLU A 140 20.00 5.74 11.50
CA GLU A 140 18.93 5.64 12.49
C GLU A 140 17.58 5.10 11.97
N LEU A 141 17.16 3.98 12.54
CA LEU A 141 15.77 3.51 12.48
C LEU A 141 14.85 4.67 12.86
N LEU A 142 14.01 5.10 11.93
CA LEU A 142 12.85 5.89 12.28
C LEU A 142 12.04 5.06 13.27
N SER A 143 12.24 5.32 14.55
CA SER A 143 11.46 4.72 15.62
C SER A 143 10.00 5.08 15.38
N LEU A 144 9.15 4.08 15.13
CA LEU A 144 7.70 4.23 15.00
C LEU A 144 7.03 4.63 16.34
N ILE A 145 7.81 5.07 17.33
CA ILE A 145 7.35 5.46 18.66
C ILE A 145 7.53 6.97 18.87
N HIS A 146 7.20 7.75 17.87
CA HIS A 146 6.91 9.17 18.06
C HIS A 146 5.61 9.51 17.36
N ILE A 147 4.54 9.16 18.03
CA ILE A 147 3.23 9.78 17.87
C ILE A 147 3.15 11.00 18.78
#